data_a74cfd2b916e3a7f66f8d8db79443245
#
_entry.id   a74cfd2b916e3a7f66f8d8db79443245
#
_cell.length_a   1.000
_cell.length_b   1.000
_cell.length_c   1.000
_cell.angle_alpha   90.00
_cell.angle_beta   90.00
_cell.angle_gamma   90.00
#
_symmetry.space_group_name_H-M   'P 1'
#
loop_
_entity.id
_entity.type
_entity.pdbx_description
1 polymer ?
#
loop_
_entity_poly.entity_id
_entity_poly.type
_entity_poly.pdbx_seq_one_letter_code
_entity_poly.pdbx_strand_id
1 'polypeptide(L)'
;ERTKEASDGSFILTYLGDGISNFQIELTWLKDHPQAYDLGENESHICFEVDDYEKAYQLHKEMGCICFENPSMGIYFIEDPDGYWLEIVPTR
;
A
#
# COMPACT_ATOMS: atom_id res chain seq x y z
N GLU A 1 12.98 -4.96 -5.11
CA GLU A 1 12.57 -3.69 -5.71
C GLU A 1 13.27 -3.48 -7.05
N ARG A 2 12.53 -3.06 -8.04
CA ARG A 2 13.04 -2.85 -9.40
C ARG A 2 12.35 -1.64 -9.99
N THR A 3 13.11 -0.80 -10.73
CA THR A 3 12.60 0.43 -11.33
C THR A 3 12.83 0.42 -12.84
N LYS A 4 11.86 0.90 -13.59
CA LYS A 4 11.96 1.05 -15.04
C LYS A 4 11.49 2.45 -15.43
N GLU A 5 12.32 3.15 -16.22
CA GLU A 5 11.99 4.50 -16.69
C GLU A 5 11.73 4.52 -18.17
N ALA A 6 10.80 5.37 -18.60
CA ALA A 6 10.60 5.63 -20.03
C ALA A 6 11.82 6.37 -20.58
N SER A 7 12.19 6.10 -21.84
CA SER A 7 13.34 6.75 -22.48
C SER A 7 13.16 8.26 -22.59
N ASP A 8 11.91 8.75 -22.68
CA ASP A 8 11.60 10.18 -22.77
C ASP A 8 11.29 10.81 -21.40
N GLY A 9 11.39 10.05 -20.32
CA GLY A 9 11.13 10.53 -18.98
C GLY A 9 9.66 10.68 -18.62
N SER A 10 8.74 10.19 -19.46
CA SER A 10 7.31 10.39 -19.25
C SER A 10 6.74 9.58 -18.10
N PHE A 11 7.38 8.47 -17.72
CA PHE A 11 6.91 7.66 -16.59
C PHE A 11 8.07 6.93 -15.90
N ILE A 12 7.82 6.56 -14.66
CA ILE A 12 8.71 5.68 -13.90
C ILE A 12 7.83 4.61 -13.27
N LEU A 13 8.22 3.34 -13.43
CA LEU A 13 7.54 2.21 -12.83
C LEU A 13 8.46 1.63 -11.74
N THR A 14 7.91 1.43 -10.55
CA THR A 14 8.62 0.81 -9.44
C THR A 14 7.88 -0.46 -9.04
N TYR A 15 8.57 -1.57 -9.00
CA TYR A 15 7.97 -2.87 -8.67
C TYR A 15 8.40 -3.28 -7.27
N LEU A 16 7.42 -3.55 -6.42
CA LEU A 16 7.65 -4.00 -5.05
C LEU A 16 7.17 -5.44 -4.92
N GLY A 17 7.97 -6.26 -4.27
CA GLY A 17 7.63 -7.66 -4.03
C GLY A 17 7.95 -8.07 -2.61
N ASP A 18 7.52 -9.27 -2.22
CA ASP A 18 7.78 -9.80 -0.89
C ASP A 18 9.08 -10.61 -0.80
N GLY A 19 9.78 -10.80 -1.93
CA GLY A 19 11.02 -11.57 -1.99
C GLY A 19 10.83 -13.07 -1.92
N ILE A 20 9.59 -13.55 -1.86
CA ILE A 20 9.26 -14.97 -1.70
C ILE A 20 8.46 -15.49 -2.89
N SER A 21 7.37 -14.79 -3.24
CA SER A 21 6.49 -15.18 -4.33
C SER A 21 6.79 -14.37 -5.59
N ASN A 22 6.06 -14.66 -6.66
CA ASN A 22 6.17 -13.91 -7.92
C ASN A 22 5.25 -12.69 -7.94
N PHE A 23 4.48 -12.49 -6.87
CA PHE A 23 3.57 -11.35 -6.79
C PHE A 23 4.34 -10.06 -6.69
N GLN A 24 3.93 -9.05 -7.47
CA GLN A 24 4.53 -7.72 -7.44
C GLN A 24 3.45 -6.65 -7.50
N ILE A 25 3.73 -5.53 -6.85
CA ILE A 25 2.91 -4.32 -6.95
C ILE A 25 3.70 -3.35 -7.83
N GLU A 26 3.05 -2.81 -8.85
CA GLU A 26 3.65 -1.81 -9.72
C GLU A 26 3.16 -0.43 -9.29
N LEU A 27 4.11 0.43 -8.93
CA LEU A 27 3.82 1.84 -8.65
C LEU A 27 4.20 2.64 -9.88
N THR A 28 3.29 3.48 -10.35
CA THR A 28 3.48 4.27 -11.57
C THR A 28 3.57 5.75 -11.24
N TRP A 29 4.67 6.37 -11.64
CA TRP A 29 4.82 7.83 -11.58
C TRP A 29 4.72 8.38 -13.00
N LEU A 30 3.88 9.40 -13.17
CA LEU A 30 3.68 10.07 -14.47
C LEU A 30 4.16 11.50 -14.38
N LYS A 31 5.09 11.87 -15.28
CA LYS A 31 5.69 13.20 -15.29
C LYS A 31 4.67 14.31 -15.43
N ASP A 32 3.66 14.11 -16.27
CA ASP A 32 2.68 15.14 -16.57
C ASP A 32 1.40 15.03 -15.76
N HIS A 33 1.50 14.43 -14.55
CA HIS A 33 0.36 14.29 -13.63
C HIS A 33 0.71 14.85 -12.25
N PRO A 34 0.79 16.19 -12.11
CA PRO A 34 1.19 16.80 -10.83
C PRO A 34 0.09 16.79 -9.76
N GLN A 35 -1.18 16.62 -10.17
CA GLN A 35 -2.30 16.64 -9.25
C GLN A 35 -2.49 15.28 -8.57
N ALA A 36 -3.16 15.30 -7.42
CA ALA A 36 -3.50 14.07 -6.72
C ALA A 36 -4.52 13.26 -7.54
N TYR A 37 -4.52 11.94 -7.34
CA TYR A 37 -5.49 11.06 -8.01
C TYR A 37 -6.80 11.05 -7.24
N ASP A 38 -7.89 10.91 -8.00
CA ASP A 38 -9.22 10.74 -7.41
C ASP A 38 -9.39 9.27 -7.06
N LEU A 39 -9.35 8.95 -5.78
CA LEU A 39 -9.42 7.57 -5.30
C LEU A 39 -10.87 7.14 -5.02
N GLY A 40 -11.85 8.01 -5.31
CA GLY A 40 -13.24 7.73 -5.01
C GLY A 40 -13.42 7.53 -3.50
N GLU A 41 -14.13 6.49 -3.12
CA GLU A 41 -14.36 6.18 -1.70
C GLU A 41 -13.41 5.08 -1.19
N ASN A 42 -12.37 4.77 -1.93
CA ASN A 42 -11.41 3.70 -1.58
C ASN A 42 -12.10 2.34 -1.43
N GLU A 43 -13.08 2.06 -2.27
CA GLU A 43 -13.81 0.80 -2.22
C GLU A 43 -12.98 -0.40 -2.72
N SER A 44 -11.93 -0.15 -3.47
CA SER A 44 -10.95 -1.17 -3.85
C SER A 44 -9.69 -1.00 -3.02
N HIS A 45 -9.18 -2.09 -2.48
CA HIS A 45 -7.95 -2.03 -1.69
C HIS A 45 -7.20 -3.35 -1.74
N ILE A 46 -5.92 -3.30 -1.36
CA ILE A 46 -5.07 -4.47 -1.24
C ILE A 46 -5.12 -4.91 0.22
N CYS A 47 -5.17 -6.22 0.45
CA CYS A 47 -5.18 -6.78 1.79
C CYS A 47 -3.86 -7.52 2.03
N PHE A 48 -3.22 -7.24 3.17
CA PHE A 48 -2.00 -7.93 3.59
C PHE A 48 -2.27 -8.78 4.81
N GLU A 49 -1.93 -10.06 4.71
CA GLU A 49 -2.00 -10.98 5.82
C GLU A 49 -0.65 -10.97 6.52
N VAL A 50 -0.65 -10.71 7.84
CA VAL A 50 0.58 -10.61 8.62
C VAL A 50 0.63 -11.71 9.66
N ASP A 51 1.83 -12.26 9.91
CA ASP A 51 2.00 -13.35 10.86
C ASP A 51 2.09 -12.87 12.31
N ASP A 52 2.53 -11.64 12.55
CA ASP A 52 2.57 -11.02 13.88
C ASP A 52 1.74 -9.75 13.86
N TYR A 53 0.44 -9.92 14.07
CA TYR A 53 -0.54 -8.84 13.98
C TYR A 53 -0.25 -7.71 14.97
N GLU A 54 0.06 -8.04 16.23
CA GLU A 54 0.32 -7.03 17.26
C GLU A 54 1.57 -6.20 16.91
N LYS A 55 2.60 -6.85 16.43
CA LYS A 55 3.83 -6.16 16.06
C LYS A 55 3.60 -5.24 14.85
N ALA A 56 2.83 -5.71 13.86
CA ALA A 56 2.46 -4.89 12.70
C ALA A 56 1.65 -3.67 13.13
N TYR A 57 0.69 -3.86 14.04
CA TYR A 57 -0.14 -2.77 14.54
C TYR A 57 0.71 -1.71 15.23
N GLN A 58 1.64 -2.12 16.10
CA GLN A 58 2.50 -1.17 16.80
C GLN A 58 3.38 -0.40 15.83
N LEU A 59 3.92 -1.08 14.83
CA LEU A 59 4.74 -0.43 13.81
C LEU A 59 3.94 0.63 13.05
N HIS A 60 2.75 0.27 12.58
CA HIS A 60 1.92 1.19 11.81
C HIS A 60 1.40 2.34 12.67
N LYS A 61 1.16 2.09 13.94
CA LYS A 61 0.77 3.14 14.89
C LYS A 61 1.91 4.16 15.06
N GLU A 62 3.14 3.68 15.21
CA GLU A 62 4.31 4.55 15.33
C GLU A 62 4.56 5.36 14.05
N MET A 63 4.28 4.75 12.89
CA MET A 63 4.39 5.44 11.61
C MET A 63 3.30 6.49 11.40
N GLY A 64 2.21 6.41 12.18
CA GLY A 64 1.11 7.34 12.06
C GLY A 64 0.27 7.14 10.82
N CYS A 65 0.26 5.94 10.24
CA CYS A 65 -0.44 5.67 8.98
C CYS A 65 -1.76 4.92 9.12
N ILE A 66 -2.19 4.57 10.35
CA ILE A 66 -3.46 3.89 10.54
C ILE A 66 -4.60 4.87 10.29
N CYS A 67 -5.50 4.53 9.36
CA CYS A 67 -6.61 5.42 8.99
C CYS A 67 -7.98 4.90 9.43
N PHE A 68 -8.11 3.61 9.73
CA PHE A 68 -9.37 3.05 10.20
C PHE A 68 -9.10 1.76 10.98
N GLU A 69 -9.84 1.57 12.08
CA GLU A 69 -9.71 0.35 12.90
C GLU A 69 -11.07 -0.30 13.05
N ASN A 70 -11.10 -1.63 12.94
CA ASN A 70 -12.32 -2.41 13.17
C ASN A 70 -12.00 -3.52 14.18
N PRO A 71 -12.03 -3.20 15.50
CA PRO A 71 -11.65 -4.16 16.54
C PRO A 71 -12.56 -5.40 16.58
N SER A 72 -13.84 -5.23 16.23
CA SER A 72 -14.77 -6.36 16.26
C SER A 72 -14.42 -7.43 15.23
N MET A 73 -13.82 -7.05 14.11
CA MET A 73 -13.35 -7.99 13.09
C MET A 73 -11.88 -8.33 13.25
N GLY A 74 -11.16 -7.61 14.12
CA GLY A 74 -9.73 -7.82 14.33
C GLY A 74 -8.89 -7.41 13.14
N ILE A 75 -9.24 -6.31 12.49
CA ILE A 75 -8.52 -5.79 11.32
C ILE A 75 -8.35 -4.28 11.43
N TYR A 76 -7.45 -3.74 10.64
CA TYR A 76 -7.32 -2.29 10.52
C TYR A 76 -6.82 -1.95 9.12
N PHE A 77 -6.91 -0.65 8.77
CA PHE A 77 -6.44 -0.13 7.49
C PHE A 77 -5.37 0.92 7.72
N ILE A 78 -4.41 0.95 6.81
CA ILE A 78 -3.40 2.01 6.75
C ILE A 78 -3.55 2.75 5.44
N GLU A 79 -2.99 3.96 5.37
CA GLU A 79 -2.93 4.74 4.13
C GLU A 79 -1.49 4.77 3.64
N ASP A 80 -1.32 4.64 2.32
CA ASP A 80 -0.03 4.91 1.71
C ASP A 80 0.12 6.43 1.53
N PRO A 81 1.29 6.93 1.08
CA PRO A 81 1.49 8.38 0.94
C PRO A 81 0.51 9.08 0.00
N ASP A 82 -0.14 8.34 -0.89
CA ASP A 82 -1.09 8.88 -1.84
C ASP A 82 -2.54 8.74 -1.38
N GLY A 83 -2.77 8.18 -0.19
CA GLY A 83 -4.11 8.03 0.38
C GLY A 83 -4.80 6.73 0.04
N TYR A 84 -4.14 5.80 -0.67
CA TYR A 84 -4.72 4.48 -0.92
C TYR A 84 -4.79 3.68 0.36
N TRP A 85 -5.92 3.02 0.58
CA TRP A 85 -6.12 2.20 1.78
C TRP A 85 -5.57 0.79 1.57
N LEU A 86 -4.88 0.30 2.59
CA LEU A 86 -4.33 -1.05 2.63
C LEU A 86 -4.88 -1.73 3.87
N GLU A 87 -5.49 -2.90 3.70
CA GLU A 87 -6.08 -3.64 4.81
C GLU A 87 -5.05 -4.57 5.43
N ILE A 88 -5.00 -4.62 6.75
CA ILE A 88 -4.07 -5.49 7.49
C ILE A 88 -4.90 -6.50 8.28
N VAL A 89 -4.65 -7.78 8.03
CA VAL A 89 -5.38 -8.87 8.69
C VAL A 89 -4.39 -9.87 9.27
N PRO A 90 -4.78 -10.56 10.35
CA PRO A 90 -3.93 -11.62 10.90
C PRO A 90 -4.00 -12.88 10.04
N THR A 91 -2.95 -13.70 10.12
CA THR A 91 -2.95 -15.02 9.49
C THR A 91 -4.03 -15.89 10.14
N ARG A 92 -4.76 -16.64 9.33
CA ARG A 92 -5.88 -17.46 9.80
C ARG A 92 -5.69 -18.94 9.54
#